data_a919e585a06879190bef725783e730cd
#
_entry.id   a919e585a06879190bef725783e730cd
#
_cell.length_a   1.000
_cell.length_b   1.000
_cell.length_c   1.000
_cell.angle_alpha   90.00
_cell.angle_beta   90.00
_cell.angle_gamma   90.00
#
_symmetry.space_group_name_H-M   'P 1'
#
loop_
_entity.id
_entity.type
_entity.pdbx_description
1 polymer ?
#
loop_
_entity_poly.entity_id
_entity_poly.type
_entity_poly.pdbx_seq_one_letter_code
_entity_poly.pdbx_strand_id
1 'polypeptide(L)'
;MKTEVIKLYENREDVTLTTYILQDSPELLNGGVRPAVLICPGGAYMSCSDREAEPVAMKFASMGYHAFVLRYSTYSEGTEMFPDLSKPLPVKEHCQHPMPMREIGNAMLIIRKHADEWHVDTDRVAVCGFSAGAHNAAMYATNWHTDTISEFFHEEKEKFRPAAVILGYTLSDYIFMKENTQRQKAMDVAFFEASNTAFVGEPKPSDEILDGISPARHVTENTPPMFLWATAEDELVPVQHSIRMAHALADHKVPFEMHIFEEGPH
;
A
#
# COMPACT_ATOMS: atom_id res chain seq x y z
N MET A 1 4.60 -23.46 -8.84
CA MET A 1 3.88 -22.27 -8.36
C MET A 1 2.55 -22.19 -9.08
N LYS A 2 1.43 -21.94 -8.37
CA LYS A 2 0.09 -21.71 -8.94
C LYS A 2 -0.13 -20.19 -8.98
N THR A 3 -0.56 -19.68 -10.11
CA THR A 3 -0.86 -18.24 -10.29
C THR A 3 -2.27 -18.10 -10.81
N GLU A 4 -3.03 -17.20 -10.22
CA GLU A 4 -4.42 -16.91 -10.57
C GLU A 4 -4.69 -15.42 -10.41
N VAL A 5 -5.55 -14.86 -11.24
CA VAL A 5 -6.00 -13.48 -11.12
C VAL A 5 -7.45 -13.48 -10.63
N ILE A 6 -7.68 -12.91 -9.46
CA ILE A 6 -8.99 -12.82 -8.80
C ILE A 6 -9.46 -11.38 -8.89
N LYS A 7 -10.64 -11.14 -9.45
CA LYS A 7 -11.26 -9.81 -9.44
C LYS A 7 -11.86 -9.53 -8.06
N LEU A 8 -11.62 -8.34 -7.54
CA LEU A 8 -12.23 -7.92 -6.27
C LEU A 8 -13.70 -7.53 -6.44
N TYR A 9 -14.09 -7.15 -7.66
CA TYR A 9 -15.45 -6.73 -8.01
C TYR A 9 -15.87 -7.36 -9.34
N GLU A 10 -17.12 -7.80 -9.46
CA GLU A 10 -17.63 -8.44 -10.68
C GLU A 10 -17.58 -7.52 -11.92
N ASN A 11 -17.78 -6.23 -11.71
CA ASN A 11 -17.87 -5.20 -12.76
C ASN A 11 -16.58 -4.39 -12.97
N ARG A 12 -15.46 -4.77 -12.32
CA ARG A 12 -14.17 -4.07 -12.41
C ARG A 12 -13.07 -5.06 -12.84
N GLU A 13 -12.49 -4.82 -14.01
CA GLU A 13 -11.38 -5.63 -14.54
C GLU A 13 -10.00 -5.17 -13.99
N ASP A 14 -9.92 -3.95 -13.54
CA ASP A 14 -8.70 -3.27 -13.13
C ASP A 14 -8.33 -3.51 -11.66
N VAL A 15 -9.30 -3.89 -10.81
CA VAL A 15 -9.08 -4.15 -9.39
C VAL A 15 -8.96 -5.64 -9.14
N THR A 16 -7.72 -6.11 -9.00
CA THR A 16 -7.44 -7.55 -8.99
C THR A 16 -6.42 -7.94 -7.91
N LEU A 17 -6.52 -9.19 -7.46
CA LEU A 17 -5.54 -9.87 -6.63
C LEU A 17 -4.89 -10.99 -7.46
N THR A 18 -3.61 -10.84 -7.80
CA THR A 18 -2.85 -11.91 -8.45
C THR A 18 -2.14 -12.74 -7.40
N THR A 19 -2.33 -14.06 -7.45
CA THR A 19 -1.75 -15.01 -6.50
C THR A 19 -0.44 -15.60 -7.03
N TYR A 20 0.52 -15.84 -6.13
CA TYR A 20 1.77 -16.57 -6.38
C TYR A 20 1.92 -17.63 -5.28
N ILE A 21 1.23 -18.76 -5.44
CA ILE A 21 1.15 -19.82 -4.44
C ILE A 21 2.23 -20.85 -4.70
N LEU A 22 3.13 -21.04 -3.75
CA LEU A 22 4.16 -22.05 -3.80
C LEU A 22 3.53 -23.43 -3.60
N GLN A 23 3.92 -24.36 -4.46
CA GLN A 23 3.51 -25.75 -4.31
C GLN A 23 4.19 -26.40 -3.09
N ASP A 24 3.50 -27.34 -2.50
CA ASP A 24 4.04 -28.17 -1.43
C ASP A 24 4.25 -29.61 -1.89
N SER A 25 5.03 -30.35 -1.12
CA SER A 25 5.25 -31.78 -1.29
C SER A 25 5.69 -32.41 0.04
N PRO A 26 5.70 -33.74 0.15
CA PRO A 26 6.22 -34.41 1.33
C PRO A 26 7.70 -34.10 1.66
N GLU A 27 8.47 -33.67 0.67
CA GLU A 27 9.89 -33.28 0.85
C GLU A 27 10.06 -31.80 1.24
N LEU A 28 8.99 -30.99 1.19
CA LEU A 28 9.01 -29.57 1.57
C LEU A 28 8.33 -29.36 2.93
N LEU A 29 7.14 -28.78 2.97
CA LEU A 29 6.43 -28.49 4.22
C LEU A 29 5.52 -29.64 4.67
N ASN A 30 5.26 -30.63 3.79
CA ASN A 30 4.41 -31.77 4.06
C ASN A 30 3.05 -31.40 4.67
N GLY A 31 2.36 -30.46 4.02
CA GLY A 31 1.06 -29.93 4.48
C GLY A 31 1.14 -28.79 5.50
N GLY A 32 2.34 -28.34 5.85
CA GLY A 32 2.50 -27.14 6.69
C GLY A 32 2.11 -25.85 5.97
N VAL A 33 1.98 -24.77 6.74
CA VAL A 33 1.59 -23.45 6.26
C VAL A 33 2.78 -22.53 6.06
N ARG A 34 2.67 -21.58 5.13
CA ARG A 34 3.69 -20.56 4.82
C ARG A 34 3.23 -19.17 5.22
N PRO A 35 4.15 -18.29 5.63
CA PRO A 35 3.84 -16.87 5.70
C PRO A 35 3.53 -16.32 4.32
N ALA A 36 2.84 -15.18 4.30
CA ALA A 36 2.42 -14.53 3.06
C ALA A 36 2.73 -13.04 3.06
N VAL A 37 2.84 -12.46 1.88
CA VAL A 37 2.98 -11.03 1.66
C VAL A 37 1.97 -10.54 0.63
N LEU A 38 1.22 -9.50 0.98
CA LEU A 38 0.33 -8.75 0.09
C LEU A 38 1.06 -7.49 -0.38
N ILE A 39 1.27 -7.37 -1.68
CA ILE A 39 2.08 -6.32 -2.31
C ILE A 39 1.16 -5.30 -2.95
N CYS A 40 1.37 -4.02 -2.62
CA CYS A 40 0.67 -2.85 -3.12
C CYS A 40 1.66 -2.00 -3.95
N PRO A 41 1.65 -2.08 -5.29
CA PRO A 41 2.52 -1.27 -6.13
C PRO A 41 2.26 0.23 -5.99
N GLY A 42 3.27 1.06 -6.26
CA GLY A 42 3.13 2.51 -6.36
C GLY A 42 2.56 2.95 -7.71
N GLY A 43 2.55 4.27 -7.92
CA GLY A 43 2.01 4.90 -9.15
C GLY A 43 1.14 6.13 -8.86
N ALA A 44 1.38 6.79 -7.72
CA ALA A 44 0.74 8.05 -7.33
C ALA A 44 -0.79 8.02 -7.31
N TYR A 45 -1.40 6.86 -7.02
CA TYR A 45 -2.84 6.60 -7.15
C TYR A 45 -3.40 6.80 -8.57
N MET A 46 -2.55 7.14 -9.53
CA MET A 46 -2.93 7.22 -10.93
C MET A 46 -2.86 5.86 -11.63
N SER A 47 -1.94 4.99 -11.19
CA SER A 47 -1.76 3.63 -11.71
C SER A 47 -1.15 2.69 -10.68
N CYS A 48 -0.94 1.41 -11.07
CA CYS A 48 -0.12 0.44 -10.34
C CYS A 48 1.12 0.06 -11.17
N SER A 49 2.32 0.31 -10.64
CA SER A 49 3.60 0.05 -11.31
C SER A 49 3.88 -1.46 -11.44
N ASP A 50 4.13 -1.94 -12.66
CA ASP A 50 4.50 -3.33 -12.90
C ASP A 50 5.86 -3.70 -12.30
N ARG A 51 6.79 -2.74 -12.18
CA ARG A 51 8.12 -2.94 -11.58
C ARG A 51 8.06 -3.30 -10.10
N GLU A 52 7.01 -2.88 -9.42
CA GLU A 52 6.77 -3.08 -7.98
C GLU A 52 5.73 -4.18 -7.72
N ALA A 53 5.34 -4.92 -8.74
CA ALA A 53 4.34 -5.99 -8.72
C ALA A 53 4.99 -7.38 -8.77
N GLU A 54 4.92 -8.05 -9.93
CA GLU A 54 5.42 -9.42 -10.12
C GLU A 54 6.91 -9.60 -9.73
N PRO A 55 7.86 -8.70 -10.08
CA PRO A 55 9.25 -8.88 -9.68
C PRO A 55 9.43 -8.96 -8.16
N VAL A 56 8.66 -8.19 -7.41
CA VAL A 56 8.65 -8.23 -5.94
C VAL A 56 8.04 -9.53 -5.43
N ALA A 57 6.89 -9.94 -6.00
CA ALA A 57 6.24 -11.21 -5.66
C ALA A 57 7.17 -12.41 -5.87
N MET A 58 7.89 -12.43 -6.99
CA MET A 58 8.87 -13.47 -7.29
C MET A 58 10.02 -13.49 -6.29
N LYS A 59 10.46 -12.32 -5.82
CA LYS A 59 11.51 -12.23 -4.79
C LYS A 59 11.04 -12.84 -3.48
N PHE A 60 9.84 -12.51 -2.99
CA PHE A 60 9.28 -13.10 -1.77
C PHE A 60 9.02 -14.60 -1.95
N ALA A 61 8.51 -15.03 -3.12
CA ALA A 61 8.32 -16.43 -3.42
C ALA A 61 9.63 -17.22 -3.35
N SER A 62 10.74 -16.65 -3.85
CA SER A 62 12.07 -17.29 -3.76
C SER A 62 12.57 -17.46 -2.31
N MET A 63 12.03 -16.71 -1.36
CA MET A 63 12.33 -16.82 0.07
C MET A 63 11.35 -17.72 0.84
N GLY A 64 10.41 -18.35 0.14
CA GLY A 64 9.47 -19.31 0.73
C GLY A 64 8.14 -18.71 1.19
N TYR A 65 7.84 -17.47 0.86
CA TYR A 65 6.55 -16.83 1.13
C TYR A 65 5.55 -17.10 0.01
N HIS A 66 4.28 -17.25 0.33
CA HIS A 66 3.24 -16.97 -0.65
C HIS A 66 3.20 -15.47 -0.91
N ALA A 67 3.01 -15.08 -2.17
CA ALA A 67 2.92 -13.66 -2.50
C ALA A 67 1.62 -13.36 -3.23
N PHE A 68 1.12 -12.17 -3.01
CA PHE A 68 -0.11 -11.65 -3.59
C PHE A 68 0.14 -10.23 -4.08
N VAL A 69 -0.26 -9.92 -5.31
CA VAL A 69 -0.16 -8.56 -5.86
C VAL A 69 -1.57 -7.98 -5.96
N LEU A 70 -1.81 -6.91 -5.23
CA LEU A 70 -3.06 -6.16 -5.29
C LEU A 70 -2.93 -5.00 -6.28
N ARG A 71 -3.68 -5.04 -7.36
CA ARG A 71 -3.95 -3.87 -8.17
C ARG A 71 -5.21 -3.23 -7.61
N TYR A 72 -5.02 -2.20 -6.79
CA TYR A 72 -6.10 -1.45 -6.16
C TYR A 72 -6.67 -0.39 -7.10
N SER A 73 -7.82 0.18 -6.76
CA SER A 73 -8.48 1.25 -7.54
C SER A 73 -7.54 2.43 -7.76
N THR A 74 -7.30 2.76 -9.02
CA THR A 74 -6.49 3.89 -9.45
C THR A 74 -7.21 4.72 -10.51
N TYR A 75 -6.76 5.95 -10.68
CA TYR A 75 -7.40 6.90 -11.59
C TYR A 75 -7.46 6.43 -13.05
N SER A 76 -6.37 5.82 -13.53
CA SER A 76 -6.27 5.33 -14.93
C SER A 76 -6.94 3.97 -15.17
N GLU A 77 -7.47 3.31 -14.13
CA GLU A 77 -8.21 2.04 -14.26
C GLU A 77 -7.44 0.98 -15.08
N GLY A 78 -6.12 0.96 -14.96
CA GLY A 78 -5.23 0.03 -15.66
C GLY A 78 -5.01 0.33 -17.15
N THR A 79 -5.52 1.44 -17.68
CA THR A 79 -5.41 1.77 -19.12
C THR A 79 -4.11 2.46 -19.50
N GLU A 80 -3.51 3.22 -18.57
CA GLU A 80 -2.27 3.98 -18.80
C GLU A 80 -1.50 4.16 -17.49
N MET A 81 -0.19 4.43 -17.58
CA MET A 81 0.64 4.67 -16.41
C MET A 81 0.29 6.02 -15.75
N PHE A 82 0.21 7.08 -16.52
CA PHE A 82 -0.18 8.41 -16.07
C PHE A 82 -1.12 9.06 -17.08
N PRO A 83 -2.18 9.74 -16.59
CA PRO A 83 -3.06 10.52 -17.47
C PRO A 83 -2.34 11.76 -18.01
N ASP A 84 -2.95 12.46 -18.97
CA ASP A 84 -2.44 13.74 -19.48
C ASP A 84 -2.47 14.82 -18.40
N LEU A 85 -1.32 15.07 -17.77
CA LEU A 85 -1.15 16.06 -16.70
C LEU A 85 -1.12 17.52 -17.19
N SER A 86 -1.20 17.76 -18.49
CA SER A 86 -1.29 19.12 -19.05
C SER A 86 -2.66 19.78 -18.81
N LYS A 87 -3.64 19.00 -18.33
CA LYS A 87 -5.02 19.42 -18.03
C LYS A 87 -5.42 19.01 -16.63
N PRO A 88 -6.33 19.76 -15.97
CA PRO A 88 -6.91 19.32 -14.72
C PRO A 88 -7.61 17.96 -14.90
N LEU A 89 -7.37 17.04 -13.96
CA LEU A 89 -8.02 15.73 -13.98
C LEU A 89 -9.49 15.86 -13.54
N PRO A 90 -10.46 15.27 -14.27
CA PRO A 90 -11.83 15.12 -13.76
C PRO A 90 -11.84 14.22 -12.54
N VAL A 91 -12.77 14.49 -11.62
CA VAL A 91 -12.93 13.72 -10.40
C VAL A 91 -13.54 12.35 -10.70
N LYS A 92 -12.95 11.28 -10.14
CA LYS A 92 -13.44 9.89 -10.22
C LYS A 92 -13.64 9.33 -8.81
N GLU A 93 -14.84 9.41 -8.28
CA GLU A 93 -15.15 9.04 -6.88
C GLU A 93 -14.84 7.58 -6.54
N HIS A 94 -14.98 6.66 -7.51
CA HIS A 94 -14.84 5.22 -7.28
C HIS A 94 -13.41 4.75 -7.02
N CYS A 95 -12.39 5.59 -7.23
CA CYS A 95 -10.99 5.27 -6.96
C CYS A 95 -10.40 6.07 -5.77
N GLN A 96 -11.22 6.93 -5.16
CA GLN A 96 -10.76 7.79 -4.07
C GLN A 96 -10.69 7.06 -2.72
N HIS A 97 -9.92 7.65 -1.82
CA HIS A 97 -9.93 7.26 -0.41
C HIS A 97 -11.38 7.24 0.14
N PRO A 98 -11.78 6.20 0.89
CA PRO A 98 -10.96 5.12 1.43
C PRO A 98 -10.91 3.83 0.58
N MET A 99 -11.34 3.85 -0.70
CA MET A 99 -11.46 2.63 -1.51
C MET A 99 -10.15 1.84 -1.66
N PRO A 100 -8.99 2.45 -2.04
CA PRO A 100 -7.73 1.70 -2.14
C PRO A 100 -7.33 1.00 -0.84
N MET A 101 -7.58 1.62 0.31
CA MET A 101 -7.32 1.06 1.63
C MET A 101 -8.28 -0.10 1.96
N ARG A 102 -9.57 0.04 1.63
CA ARG A 102 -10.57 -1.04 1.80
C ARG A 102 -10.24 -2.25 0.94
N GLU A 103 -9.67 -2.05 -0.23
CA GLU A 103 -9.27 -3.14 -1.12
C GLU A 103 -8.10 -3.97 -0.57
N ILE A 104 -7.21 -3.38 0.24
CA ILE A 104 -6.26 -4.15 1.06
C ILE A 104 -7.05 -5.05 2.02
N GLY A 105 -8.06 -4.50 2.70
CA GLY A 105 -8.95 -5.28 3.58
C GLY A 105 -9.65 -6.43 2.86
N ASN A 106 -10.19 -6.18 1.65
CA ASN A 106 -10.80 -7.23 0.83
C ASN A 106 -9.80 -8.34 0.46
N ALA A 107 -8.60 -7.96 0.04
CA ALA A 107 -7.53 -8.91 -0.26
C ALA A 107 -7.16 -9.76 0.96
N MET A 108 -7.08 -9.16 2.16
CA MET A 108 -6.85 -9.90 3.41
C MET A 108 -7.96 -10.92 3.69
N LEU A 109 -9.23 -10.56 3.47
CA LEU A 109 -10.36 -11.49 3.61
C LEU A 109 -10.29 -12.64 2.59
N ILE A 110 -9.95 -12.35 1.32
CA ILE A 110 -9.77 -13.38 0.29
C ILE A 110 -8.64 -14.34 0.68
N ILE A 111 -7.49 -13.83 1.13
CA ILE A 111 -6.36 -14.65 1.57
C ILE A 111 -6.77 -15.56 2.74
N ARG A 112 -7.48 -15.02 3.75
CA ARG A 112 -7.96 -15.80 4.89
C ARG A 112 -9.01 -16.84 4.50
N LYS A 113 -9.91 -16.49 3.60
CA LYS A 113 -10.94 -17.42 3.09
C LYS A 113 -10.35 -18.65 2.41
N HIS A 114 -9.24 -18.48 1.70
CA HIS A 114 -8.57 -19.54 0.96
C HIS A 114 -7.33 -20.10 1.70
N ALA A 115 -7.13 -19.75 2.98
CA ALA A 115 -5.92 -20.09 3.72
C ALA A 115 -5.64 -21.58 3.77
N ASP A 116 -6.66 -22.40 4.00
CA ASP A 116 -6.53 -23.85 4.02
C ASP A 116 -6.13 -24.41 2.64
N GLU A 117 -6.78 -23.95 1.56
CA GLU A 117 -6.49 -24.37 0.19
C GLU A 117 -5.07 -23.98 -0.24
N TRP A 118 -4.65 -22.79 0.15
CA TRP A 118 -3.36 -22.22 -0.27
C TRP A 118 -2.23 -22.49 0.74
N HIS A 119 -2.53 -23.15 1.85
CA HIS A 119 -1.58 -23.37 2.94
C HIS A 119 -0.94 -22.07 3.47
N VAL A 120 -1.76 -21.03 3.67
CA VAL A 120 -1.33 -19.73 4.22
C VAL A 120 -1.44 -19.73 5.73
N ASP A 121 -0.38 -19.29 6.41
CA ASP A 121 -0.42 -18.94 7.83
C ASP A 121 -1.05 -17.55 7.98
N THR A 122 -2.30 -17.51 8.42
CA THR A 122 -3.08 -16.28 8.55
C THR A 122 -2.58 -15.33 9.64
N ASP A 123 -1.77 -15.81 10.57
CA ASP A 123 -1.13 -15.00 11.60
C ASP A 123 0.17 -14.36 11.12
N ARG A 124 0.67 -14.76 9.95
CA ARG A 124 1.89 -14.26 9.34
C ARG A 124 1.68 -13.72 7.92
N VAL A 125 0.68 -12.84 7.77
CA VAL A 125 0.43 -12.11 6.53
C VAL A 125 0.92 -10.67 6.69
N ALA A 126 1.95 -10.30 5.94
CA ALA A 126 2.47 -8.93 5.90
C ALA A 126 1.87 -8.16 4.71
N VAL A 127 1.78 -6.84 4.84
CA VAL A 127 1.46 -5.92 3.73
C VAL A 127 2.73 -5.19 3.34
N CYS A 128 3.06 -5.18 2.05
CA CYS A 128 4.22 -4.51 1.49
C CYS A 128 3.77 -3.49 0.45
N GLY A 129 4.26 -2.27 0.52
CA GLY A 129 3.92 -1.26 -0.48
C GLY A 129 5.11 -0.38 -0.86
N PHE A 130 4.97 0.30 -2.00
CA PHE A 130 5.99 1.18 -2.58
C PHE A 130 5.36 2.51 -2.96
N SER A 131 6.02 3.66 -2.66
CA SER A 131 5.53 4.99 -3.03
C SER A 131 4.06 5.20 -2.58
N ALA A 132 3.13 5.49 -3.49
CA ALA A 132 1.69 5.57 -3.19
C ALA A 132 1.12 4.24 -2.64
N GLY A 133 1.63 3.09 -3.08
CA GLY A 133 1.27 1.78 -2.50
C GLY A 133 1.77 1.61 -1.07
N ALA A 134 2.95 2.16 -0.73
CA ALA A 134 3.42 2.22 0.65
C ALA A 134 2.58 3.17 1.50
N HIS A 135 2.15 4.31 0.94
CA HIS A 135 1.20 5.18 1.62
C HIS A 135 -0.13 4.46 1.88
N ASN A 136 -0.68 3.75 0.89
CA ASN A 136 -1.90 2.96 1.06
C ASN A 136 -1.74 1.86 2.13
N ALA A 137 -0.60 1.17 2.15
CA ALA A 137 -0.26 0.19 3.17
C ALA A 137 -0.12 0.82 4.57
N ALA A 138 0.47 2.02 4.67
CA ALA A 138 0.59 2.76 5.92
C ALA A 138 -0.78 3.27 6.42
N MET A 139 -1.63 3.78 5.52
CA MET A 139 -3.02 4.13 5.84
C MET A 139 -3.80 2.90 6.36
N TYR A 140 -3.63 1.75 5.70
CA TYR A 140 -4.22 0.51 6.17
C TYR A 140 -3.69 0.11 7.56
N ALA A 141 -2.38 0.18 7.78
CA ALA A 141 -1.73 -0.16 9.03
C ALA A 141 -2.21 0.68 10.23
N THR A 142 -2.54 1.94 10.01
CA THR A 142 -3.06 2.84 11.06
C THR A 142 -4.58 2.77 11.21
N ASN A 143 -5.30 2.12 10.28
CA ASN A 143 -6.76 2.09 10.24
C ASN A 143 -7.40 0.68 10.28
N TRP A 144 -6.63 -0.42 10.22
CA TRP A 144 -7.18 -1.79 10.15
C TRP A 144 -8.17 -2.10 11.29
N HIS A 145 -7.98 -1.50 12.45
CA HIS A 145 -8.78 -1.69 13.67
C HIS A 145 -9.97 -0.72 13.78
N THR A 146 -10.14 0.19 12.81
CA THR A 146 -11.23 1.19 12.82
C THR A 146 -12.49 0.66 12.11
N ASP A 147 -13.59 1.36 12.34
CA ASP A 147 -14.88 1.02 11.72
C ASP A 147 -14.89 1.29 10.21
N THR A 148 -14.00 2.13 9.70
CA THR A 148 -13.86 2.44 8.26
C THR A 148 -13.71 1.20 7.38
N ILE A 149 -13.08 0.13 7.91
CA ILE A 149 -12.89 -1.13 7.20
C ILE A 149 -13.90 -2.17 7.68
N SER A 150 -13.98 -2.42 8.99
CA SER A 150 -14.79 -3.50 9.56
C SER A 150 -16.29 -3.35 9.29
N GLU A 151 -16.85 -2.15 9.41
CA GLU A 151 -18.25 -1.90 9.10
C GLU A 151 -18.57 -2.02 7.60
N PHE A 152 -17.64 -1.60 6.74
CA PHE A 152 -17.82 -1.70 5.29
C PHE A 152 -17.95 -3.16 4.82
N PHE A 153 -17.21 -4.08 5.43
CA PHE A 153 -17.25 -5.51 5.11
C PHE A 153 -18.18 -6.32 6.02
N HIS A 154 -18.74 -5.72 7.08
CA HIS A 154 -19.51 -6.42 8.12
C HIS A 154 -18.73 -7.58 8.74
N GLU A 155 -17.43 -7.38 9.00
CA GLU A 155 -16.51 -8.38 9.51
C GLU A 155 -15.78 -7.91 10.78
N GLU A 156 -15.30 -8.85 11.59
CA GLU A 156 -14.54 -8.57 12.80
C GLU A 156 -13.19 -7.92 12.48
N LYS A 157 -12.79 -6.92 13.26
CA LYS A 157 -11.56 -6.13 13.07
C LYS A 157 -10.30 -7.00 12.98
N GLU A 158 -10.20 -8.04 13.80
CA GLU A 158 -9.04 -8.95 13.82
C GLU A 158 -8.79 -9.67 12.48
N LYS A 159 -9.81 -9.84 11.64
CA LYS A 159 -9.65 -10.40 10.29
C LYS A 159 -8.85 -9.50 9.36
N PHE A 160 -8.72 -8.22 9.68
CA PHE A 160 -7.98 -7.23 8.89
C PHE A 160 -6.56 -6.99 9.39
N ARG A 161 -6.19 -7.54 10.56
CA ARG A 161 -4.89 -7.30 11.19
C ARG A 161 -3.73 -7.85 10.35
N PRO A 162 -2.79 -7.01 9.90
CA PRO A 162 -1.55 -7.49 9.29
C PRO A 162 -0.53 -7.83 10.38
N ALA A 163 0.30 -8.85 10.13
CA ALA A 163 1.37 -9.24 11.04
C ALA A 163 2.52 -8.23 11.09
N ALA A 164 2.80 -7.60 9.97
CA ALA A 164 3.80 -6.54 9.81
C ALA A 164 3.52 -5.75 8.52
N VAL A 165 4.14 -4.57 8.39
CA VAL A 165 4.04 -3.75 7.18
C VAL A 165 5.42 -3.33 6.69
N ILE A 166 5.64 -3.41 5.38
CA ILE A 166 6.89 -3.03 4.70
C ILE A 166 6.59 -1.81 3.84
N LEU A 167 7.31 -0.71 4.07
CA LEU A 167 7.12 0.57 3.41
C LEU A 167 8.38 1.00 2.66
N GLY A 168 8.34 0.95 1.34
CA GLY A 168 9.38 1.50 0.47
C GLY A 168 9.07 2.94 0.09
N TYR A 169 9.97 3.88 0.37
CA TYR A 169 9.88 5.31 -0.03
C TYR A 169 8.47 5.89 0.06
N THR A 170 7.85 5.73 1.24
CA THR A 170 6.44 6.08 1.49
C THR A 170 6.21 7.57 1.65
N LEU A 171 5.05 8.09 1.20
CA LEU A 171 4.49 9.32 1.73
C LEU A 171 3.84 9.00 3.09
N SER A 172 4.12 9.80 4.11
CA SER A 172 3.57 9.56 5.45
C SER A 172 2.93 10.80 6.09
N ASP A 173 3.22 12.01 5.57
CA ASP A 173 2.73 13.28 6.11
C ASP A 173 2.46 14.27 4.96
N TYR A 174 1.21 14.39 4.55
CA TYR A 174 0.80 15.25 3.44
C TYR A 174 0.84 16.74 3.78
N ILE A 175 0.76 17.13 5.06
CA ILE A 175 0.98 18.51 5.48
C ILE A 175 2.43 18.90 5.20
N PHE A 176 3.37 18.03 5.59
CA PHE A 176 4.79 18.23 5.28
C PHE A 176 5.03 18.26 3.76
N MET A 177 4.37 17.39 3.00
CA MET A 177 4.49 17.37 1.54
C MET A 177 4.01 18.68 0.91
N LYS A 178 2.86 19.20 1.33
CA LYS A 178 2.32 20.49 0.89
C LYS A 178 3.32 21.63 1.10
N GLU A 179 3.95 21.69 2.29
CA GLU A 179 4.95 22.69 2.62
C GLU A 179 6.21 22.58 1.74
N ASN A 180 6.63 21.36 1.43
CA ASN A 180 7.78 21.11 0.56
C ASN A 180 7.48 21.35 -0.92
N THR A 181 6.30 21.00 -1.40
CA THR A 181 5.90 21.17 -2.80
C THR A 181 5.97 22.63 -3.23
N GLN A 182 5.78 23.57 -2.31
CA GLN A 182 5.95 25.01 -2.60
C GLN A 182 7.40 25.39 -3.00
N ARG A 183 8.38 24.53 -2.74
CA ARG A 183 9.81 24.72 -3.08
C ARG A 183 10.24 23.94 -4.31
N GLN A 184 9.35 23.14 -4.90
CA GLN A 184 9.63 22.24 -6.00
C GLN A 184 9.37 22.90 -7.38
N LYS A 185 9.81 22.23 -8.45
CA LYS A 185 9.56 22.65 -9.82
C LYS A 185 8.07 22.60 -10.15
N ALA A 186 7.62 23.42 -11.11
CA ALA A 186 6.20 23.47 -11.51
C ALA A 186 5.63 22.10 -11.96
N MET A 187 6.48 21.24 -12.56
CA MET A 187 6.07 19.89 -12.97
C MET A 187 5.76 18.99 -11.75
N ASP A 188 6.55 19.10 -10.69
CA ASP A 188 6.32 18.32 -9.46
C ASP A 188 5.01 18.76 -8.79
N VAL A 189 4.73 20.06 -8.77
CA VAL A 189 3.46 20.61 -8.26
C VAL A 189 2.28 20.03 -9.03
N ALA A 190 2.32 20.06 -10.38
CA ALA A 190 1.24 19.51 -11.22
C ALA A 190 1.05 18.00 -10.99
N PHE A 191 2.13 17.24 -10.81
CA PHE A 191 2.08 15.82 -10.51
C PHE A 191 1.39 15.55 -9.16
N PHE A 192 1.74 16.29 -8.10
CA PHE A 192 1.10 16.12 -6.80
C PHE A 192 -0.36 16.59 -6.77
N GLU A 193 -0.70 17.66 -7.49
CA GLU A 193 -2.10 18.09 -7.66
C GLU A 193 -2.93 17.02 -8.37
N ALA A 194 -2.38 16.36 -9.39
CA ALA A 194 -3.01 15.25 -10.07
C ALA A 194 -3.17 14.01 -9.16
N SER A 195 -2.12 13.67 -8.40
CA SER A 195 -2.17 12.58 -7.41
C SER A 195 -3.22 12.86 -6.32
N ASN A 196 -3.29 14.08 -5.81
CA ASN A 196 -4.33 14.48 -4.86
C ASN A 196 -5.73 14.35 -5.46
N THR A 197 -5.93 14.82 -6.71
CA THR A 197 -7.22 14.66 -7.41
C THR A 197 -7.58 13.17 -7.56
N ALA A 198 -6.62 12.32 -7.91
CA ALA A 198 -6.84 10.88 -8.01
C ALA A 198 -7.23 10.25 -6.67
N PHE A 199 -6.61 10.67 -5.57
CA PHE A 199 -6.77 10.03 -4.27
C PHE A 199 -7.89 10.61 -3.39
N VAL A 200 -8.09 11.95 -3.40
CA VAL A 200 -9.10 12.62 -2.56
C VAL A 200 -10.08 13.50 -3.33
N GLY A 201 -9.99 13.55 -4.67
CA GLY A 201 -10.91 14.31 -5.52
C GLY A 201 -10.61 15.81 -5.64
N GLU A 202 -9.56 16.30 -4.98
CA GLU A 202 -9.22 17.72 -4.96
C GLU A 202 -7.72 17.92 -5.25
N PRO A 203 -7.33 18.82 -6.18
CA PRO A 203 -5.92 19.08 -6.45
C PRO A 203 -5.20 19.76 -5.27
N LYS A 204 -5.93 20.55 -4.49
CA LYS A 204 -5.41 21.30 -3.33
C LYS A 204 -6.29 21.07 -2.10
N PRO A 205 -6.20 19.88 -1.49
CA PRO A 205 -7.03 19.54 -0.33
C PRO A 205 -6.79 20.46 0.86
N SER A 206 -7.82 20.60 1.70
CA SER A 206 -7.70 21.32 2.98
C SER A 206 -6.72 20.61 3.92
N ASP A 207 -6.20 21.35 4.91
CA ASP A 207 -5.31 20.76 5.92
C ASP A 207 -5.99 19.64 6.71
N GLU A 208 -7.31 19.70 6.91
CA GLU A 208 -8.08 18.66 7.57
C GLU A 208 -8.07 17.36 6.74
N ILE A 209 -8.27 17.45 5.42
CA ILE A 209 -8.17 16.29 4.51
C ILE A 209 -6.74 15.75 4.50
N LEU A 210 -5.74 16.64 4.37
CA LEU A 210 -4.34 16.25 4.35
C LEU A 210 -3.89 15.58 5.66
N ASP A 211 -4.38 16.07 6.80
CA ASP A 211 -4.14 15.42 8.10
C ASP A 211 -4.74 14.02 8.11
N GLY A 212 -6.00 13.86 7.70
CA GLY A 212 -6.71 12.57 7.68
C GLY A 212 -6.04 11.50 6.81
N ILE A 213 -5.28 11.91 5.79
CA ILE A 213 -4.53 10.99 4.89
C ILE A 213 -3.02 10.95 5.20
N SER A 214 -2.60 11.39 6.39
CA SER A 214 -1.19 11.42 6.84
C SER A 214 -0.94 10.33 7.88
N PRO A 215 -0.60 9.09 7.50
CA PRO A 215 -0.52 7.97 8.43
C PRO A 215 0.47 8.18 9.58
N ALA A 216 1.53 8.96 9.41
CA ALA A 216 2.45 9.29 10.50
C ALA A 216 1.80 10.08 11.65
N ARG A 217 0.62 10.69 11.41
CA ARG A 217 -0.15 11.44 12.40
C ARG A 217 -1.20 10.58 13.12
N HIS A 218 -1.40 9.35 12.65
CA HIS A 218 -2.43 8.42 13.13
C HIS A 218 -1.86 7.09 13.65
N VAL A 219 -0.55 7.05 13.92
CA VAL A 219 0.07 5.89 14.58
C VAL A 219 -0.50 5.74 16.00
N THR A 220 -0.83 4.51 16.37
CA THR A 220 -1.32 4.15 17.71
C THR A 220 -0.63 2.87 18.18
N GLU A 221 -0.90 2.42 19.40
CA GLU A 221 -0.46 1.11 19.91
C GLU A 221 -1.00 -0.08 19.11
N ASN A 222 -2.08 0.11 18.34
CA ASN A 222 -2.63 -0.93 17.46
C ASN A 222 -1.91 -1.02 16.11
N THR A 223 -1.03 -0.07 15.80
CA THR A 223 -0.26 -0.08 14.56
C THR A 223 0.71 -1.27 14.57
N PRO A 224 0.74 -2.11 13.51
CA PRO A 224 1.61 -3.29 13.46
C PRO A 224 3.10 -2.90 13.34
N PRO A 225 4.03 -3.82 13.65
CA PRO A 225 5.46 -3.61 13.41
C PRO A 225 5.74 -3.24 11.95
N MET A 226 6.73 -2.36 11.74
CA MET A 226 7.05 -1.86 10.39
C MET A 226 8.51 -1.99 10.03
N PHE A 227 8.75 -2.30 8.76
CA PHE A 227 10.06 -2.13 8.11
C PHE A 227 9.95 -0.99 7.10
N LEU A 228 10.84 0.01 7.21
CA LEU A 228 10.88 1.17 6.32
C LEU A 228 12.21 1.23 5.58
N TRP A 229 12.16 1.64 4.31
CA TRP A 229 13.38 2.01 3.60
C TRP A 229 13.14 3.13 2.59
N ALA A 230 14.15 3.94 2.38
CA ALA A 230 14.16 5.05 1.44
C ALA A 230 15.59 5.36 1.00
N THR A 231 15.76 6.23 0.00
CA THR A 231 17.03 6.80 -0.38
C THR A 231 17.11 8.26 0.05
N ALA A 232 18.28 8.74 0.41
CA ALA A 232 18.47 10.12 0.86
C ALA A 232 18.34 11.13 -0.29
N GLU A 233 18.57 10.68 -1.54
CA GLU A 233 18.50 11.48 -2.76
C GLU A 233 17.14 11.47 -3.45
N ASP A 234 16.10 10.87 -2.83
CA ASP A 234 14.75 10.86 -3.39
C ASP A 234 14.18 12.29 -3.48
N GLU A 235 14.14 12.84 -4.69
CA GLU A 235 13.63 14.18 -4.96
C GLU A 235 12.10 14.20 -5.06
N LEU A 236 11.45 13.06 -5.39
CA LEU A 236 10.00 12.98 -5.55
C LEU A 236 9.29 12.81 -4.20
N VAL A 237 9.72 11.84 -3.40
CA VAL A 237 9.20 11.60 -2.05
C VAL A 237 10.34 11.76 -1.06
N PRO A 238 10.55 12.96 -0.51
CA PRO A 238 11.67 13.25 0.38
C PRO A 238 11.80 12.25 1.53
N VAL A 239 13.02 11.79 1.82
CA VAL A 239 13.33 10.81 2.87
C VAL A 239 12.75 11.18 4.24
N GLN A 240 12.47 12.46 4.48
CA GLN A 240 11.81 12.97 5.68
C GLN A 240 10.44 12.30 5.94
N HIS A 241 9.75 11.81 4.92
CA HIS A 241 8.51 11.04 5.11
C HIS A 241 8.78 9.74 5.87
N SER A 242 9.79 8.97 5.47
CA SER A 242 10.18 7.74 6.18
C SER A 242 10.67 8.05 7.61
N ILE A 243 11.43 9.13 7.80
CA ILE A 243 11.88 9.58 9.12
C ILE A 243 10.71 9.99 10.01
N ARG A 244 9.71 10.72 9.49
CA ARG A 244 8.50 11.09 10.22
C ARG A 244 7.68 9.88 10.66
N MET A 245 7.54 8.90 9.78
CA MET A 245 6.87 7.64 10.12
C MET A 245 7.61 6.89 11.22
N ALA A 246 8.93 6.75 11.10
CA ALA A 246 9.75 6.11 12.13
C ALA A 246 9.69 6.85 13.48
N HIS A 247 9.67 8.17 13.47
CA HIS A 247 9.50 8.98 14.68
C HIS A 247 8.15 8.70 15.36
N ALA A 248 7.06 8.70 14.58
CA ALA A 248 5.73 8.40 15.12
C ALA A 248 5.63 6.97 15.68
N LEU A 249 6.23 5.98 15.02
CA LEU A 249 6.32 4.61 15.52
C LEU A 249 7.09 4.54 16.86
N ALA A 250 8.21 5.26 16.96
CA ALA A 250 8.99 5.34 18.19
C ALA A 250 8.22 5.95 19.35
N ASP A 251 7.50 7.04 19.12
CA ASP A 251 6.68 7.74 20.13
C ASP A 251 5.57 6.82 20.69
N HIS A 252 5.00 5.96 19.85
CA HIS A 252 3.97 5.00 20.25
C HIS A 252 4.51 3.62 20.62
N LYS A 253 5.84 3.45 20.70
CA LYS A 253 6.52 2.19 21.05
C LYS A 253 6.15 1.02 20.13
N VAL A 254 5.79 1.31 18.89
CA VAL A 254 5.59 0.31 17.86
C VAL A 254 6.95 -0.17 17.36
N PRO A 255 7.23 -1.49 17.32
CA PRO A 255 8.50 -1.99 16.81
C PRO A 255 8.71 -1.62 15.34
N PHE A 256 9.89 -1.13 14.99
CA PHE A 256 10.24 -0.86 13.60
C PHE A 256 11.73 -1.02 13.33
N GLU A 257 12.05 -1.21 12.07
CA GLU A 257 13.41 -1.15 11.51
C GLU A 257 13.39 -0.20 10.32
N MET A 258 14.43 0.65 10.16
CA MET A 258 14.51 1.58 9.06
C MET A 258 15.91 1.59 8.43
N HIS A 259 15.96 1.55 7.10
CA HIS A 259 17.17 1.68 6.31
C HIS A 259 17.08 2.88 5.38
N ILE A 260 18.07 3.78 5.47
CA ILE A 260 18.21 4.88 4.53
C ILE A 260 19.51 4.65 3.75
N PHE A 261 19.37 4.47 2.44
CA PHE A 261 20.49 4.36 1.52
C PHE A 261 20.94 5.75 1.07
N GLU A 262 22.23 5.97 0.90
CA GLU A 262 22.78 7.26 0.52
C GLU A 262 22.31 7.67 -0.88
N GLU A 263 22.48 6.78 -1.86
CA GLU A 263 22.24 7.03 -3.28
C GLU A 263 20.99 6.32 -3.80
N GLY A 264 20.34 6.93 -4.79
CA GLY A 264 19.25 6.38 -5.57
C GLY A 264 18.09 7.36 -5.75
N PRO A 265 17.54 7.48 -6.98
CA PRO A 265 16.30 8.24 -7.21
C PRO A 265 15.09 7.48 -6.65
N HIS A 266 13.92 8.11 -6.76
CA HIS A 266 12.62 7.50 -6.41
C HIS A 266 12.32 6.24 -7.21
#